data_2120fead13afd45c80645db04ce296b3
#
_entry.id   2120fead13afd45c80645db04ce296b3
#
_cell.length_a   1.000
_cell.length_b   1.000
_cell.length_c   1.000
_cell.angle_alpha   90.00
_cell.angle_beta   90.00
_cell.angle_gamma   90.00
#
_symmetry.space_group_name_H-M   'P 1'
#
loop_
_entity.id
_entity.type
_entity.pdbx_description
1 polymer ?
#
loop_
_entity_poly.entity_id
_entity_poly.type
_entity_poly.pdbx_seq_one_letter_code
_entity_poly.pdbx_strand_id
1 'polypeptide(L)'
;MKLLFIGDIVGSPGRKALAELLPGLQAQHGLDVVVANGENSAGGNGITPDTAAEIYAAGVDVITCGDHLWDQKEVEILLDEEPRFVRPVNYPAGTPGQGSTVIERAGQPTVGVINAQGNTFMRGELDNPFRSVKEESVSYTHLRAHETVRN
;
A
#
# COMPACT_ATOMS: atom_id res chain seq x y z
N MET A 1 15.60 -11.35 3.82
CA MET A 1 14.46 -10.44 3.92
C MET A 1 13.19 -11.25 4.12
N LYS A 2 12.34 -10.84 5.07
CA LYS A 2 11.02 -11.45 5.37
C LYS A 2 9.94 -10.37 5.26
N LEU A 3 8.94 -10.62 4.45
CA LEU A 3 7.81 -9.74 4.22
C LEU A 3 6.54 -10.39 4.77
N LEU A 4 5.71 -9.60 5.46
CA LEU A 4 4.35 -9.96 5.84
C LEU A 4 3.37 -9.14 5.01
N PHE A 5 2.39 -9.81 4.41
CA PHE A 5 1.23 -9.16 3.81
C PHE A 5 -0.02 -9.49 4.64
N ILE A 6 -0.76 -8.45 5.05
CA ILE A 6 -2.00 -8.55 5.82
C ILE A 6 -3.14 -8.12 4.90
N GLY A 7 -4.04 -9.05 4.59
CA GLY A 7 -5.22 -8.77 3.78
C GLY A 7 -6.34 -8.15 4.60
N ASP A 8 -7.13 -7.30 3.96
CA ASP A 8 -8.46 -6.84 4.34
C ASP A 8 -8.68 -6.54 5.84
N ILE A 9 -8.09 -5.45 6.32
CA ILE A 9 -8.33 -4.96 7.69
C ILE A 9 -9.74 -4.34 7.75
N VAL A 10 -10.68 -5.05 8.38
CA VAL A 10 -12.08 -4.63 8.44
C VAL A 10 -12.41 -3.96 9.78
N GLY A 11 -12.74 -2.67 9.72
CA GLY A 11 -13.26 -1.88 10.82
C GLY A 11 -12.40 -1.87 12.09
N SER A 12 -13.00 -1.48 13.21
CA SER A 12 -12.32 -1.43 14.51
C SER A 12 -11.81 -2.81 15.00
N PRO A 13 -12.54 -3.93 14.81
CA PRO A 13 -12.01 -5.24 15.22
C PRO A 13 -10.71 -5.60 14.49
N GLY A 14 -10.63 -5.36 13.18
CA GLY A 14 -9.42 -5.63 12.39
C GLY A 14 -8.24 -4.78 12.85
N ARG A 15 -8.44 -3.47 13.06
CA ARG A 15 -7.40 -2.57 13.55
C ARG A 15 -6.91 -2.95 14.96
N LYS A 16 -7.82 -3.34 15.87
CA LYS A 16 -7.44 -3.82 17.20
C LYS A 16 -6.64 -5.09 17.17
N ALA A 17 -7.06 -6.07 16.37
CA ALA A 17 -6.31 -7.32 16.19
C ALA A 17 -4.91 -7.06 15.62
N LEU A 18 -4.80 -6.16 14.63
CA LEU A 18 -3.53 -5.73 14.08
C LEU A 18 -2.60 -5.15 15.17
N ALA A 19 -3.07 -4.17 15.93
CA ALA A 19 -2.30 -3.50 16.97
C ALA A 19 -1.83 -4.46 18.09
N GLU A 20 -2.66 -5.44 18.41
CA GLU A 20 -2.35 -6.43 19.45
C GLU A 20 -1.36 -7.50 18.98
N LEU A 21 -1.50 -7.99 17.75
CA LEU A 21 -0.77 -9.17 17.26
C LEU A 21 0.51 -8.83 16.50
N LEU A 22 0.52 -7.74 15.73
CA LEU A 22 1.62 -7.44 14.81
C LEU A 22 2.97 -7.25 15.50
N PRO A 23 3.10 -6.55 16.65
CA PRO A 23 4.39 -6.42 17.33
C PRO A 23 5.00 -7.78 17.73
N GLY A 24 4.16 -8.70 18.19
CA GLY A 24 4.57 -10.07 18.53
C GLY A 24 5.04 -10.86 17.31
N LEU A 25 4.32 -10.76 16.20
CA LEU A 25 4.69 -11.41 14.94
C LEU A 25 6.00 -10.85 14.39
N GLN A 26 6.18 -9.52 14.43
CA GLN A 26 7.44 -8.89 14.02
C GLN A 26 8.64 -9.40 14.81
N ALA A 27 8.50 -9.46 16.16
CA ALA A 27 9.56 -9.95 17.02
C ALA A 27 9.84 -11.45 16.82
N GLN A 28 8.79 -12.28 16.71
CA GLN A 28 8.91 -13.73 16.55
C GLN A 28 9.54 -14.13 15.22
N HIS A 29 9.19 -13.45 14.14
CA HIS A 29 9.59 -13.84 12.78
C HIS A 29 10.73 -13.00 12.23
N GLY A 30 11.10 -11.89 12.86
CA GLY A 30 12.11 -10.96 12.36
C GLY A 30 11.68 -10.39 11.00
N LEU A 31 10.49 -9.78 10.98
CA LEU A 31 9.91 -9.21 9.74
C LEU A 31 10.64 -7.92 9.37
N ASP A 32 11.02 -7.82 8.11
CA ASP A 32 11.71 -6.65 7.56
C ASP A 32 10.72 -5.61 7.01
N VAL A 33 9.61 -6.07 6.41
CA VAL A 33 8.59 -5.22 5.78
C VAL A 33 7.19 -5.79 6.06
N VAL A 34 6.26 -4.90 6.37
CA VAL A 34 4.84 -5.23 6.57
C VAL A 34 3.98 -4.37 5.63
N VAL A 35 3.22 -5.03 4.77
CA VAL A 35 2.25 -4.40 3.87
C VAL A 35 0.85 -4.84 4.28
N ALA A 36 -0.11 -3.92 4.31
CA ALA A 36 -1.48 -4.26 4.69
C ALA A 36 -2.52 -3.64 3.76
N ASN A 37 -3.60 -4.36 3.46
CA ASN A 37 -4.76 -3.78 2.81
C ASN A 37 -5.66 -3.14 3.87
N GLY A 38 -5.89 -1.83 3.73
CA GLY A 38 -6.65 -1.01 4.68
C GLY A 38 -7.97 -0.47 4.15
N GLU A 39 -8.40 -0.87 2.95
CA GLU A 39 -9.56 -0.28 2.27
C GLU A 39 -10.90 -0.41 3.00
N ASN A 40 -11.00 -1.32 3.97
CA ASN A 40 -12.21 -1.52 4.78
C ASN A 40 -12.02 -1.12 6.25
N SER A 41 -10.95 -0.40 6.57
CA SER A 41 -10.59 -0.07 7.96
C SER A 41 -11.51 0.95 8.62
N ALA A 42 -12.18 1.83 7.87
CA ALA A 42 -13.11 2.83 8.39
C ALA A 42 -14.54 2.27 8.43
N GLY A 43 -14.86 1.54 9.50
CA GLY A 43 -16.21 1.02 9.71
C GLY A 43 -16.65 -0.10 8.76
N GLY A 44 -15.73 -0.65 7.97
CA GLY A 44 -16.00 -1.70 6.98
C GLY A 44 -16.01 -1.22 5.53
N ASN A 45 -15.94 0.09 5.28
CA ASN A 45 -15.89 0.68 3.95
C ASN A 45 -14.97 1.91 3.94
N GLY A 46 -13.94 1.88 3.11
CA GLY A 46 -12.98 2.96 2.95
C GLY A 46 -11.95 3.04 4.08
N ILE A 47 -11.16 4.09 4.04
CA ILE A 47 -10.10 4.43 4.98
C ILE A 47 -10.09 5.94 5.22
N THR A 48 -9.79 6.36 6.44
CA THR A 48 -9.61 7.77 6.81
C THR A 48 -8.19 8.01 7.30
N PRO A 49 -7.71 9.27 7.37
CA PRO A 49 -6.40 9.58 7.98
C PRO A 49 -6.23 8.99 9.38
N ASP A 50 -7.25 9.06 10.22
CA ASP A 50 -7.21 8.51 11.58
C ASP A 50 -7.02 6.99 11.58
N THR A 51 -7.80 6.26 10.76
CA THR A 51 -7.68 4.80 10.68
C THR A 51 -6.37 4.36 10.04
N ALA A 52 -5.84 5.11 9.09
CA ALA A 52 -4.50 4.89 8.52
C ALA A 52 -3.41 5.12 9.57
N ALA A 53 -3.52 6.18 10.38
CA ALA A 53 -2.58 6.46 11.46
C ALA A 53 -2.54 5.33 12.50
N GLU A 54 -3.70 4.75 12.88
CA GLU A 54 -3.74 3.56 13.74
C GLU A 54 -3.01 2.36 13.13
N ILE A 55 -3.19 2.11 11.82
CA ILE A 55 -2.55 1.01 11.10
C ILE A 55 -1.04 1.22 11.03
N TYR A 56 -0.57 2.42 10.72
CA TYR A 56 0.87 2.74 10.72
C TYR A 56 1.47 2.65 12.12
N ALA A 57 0.77 3.13 13.14
CA ALA A 57 1.22 3.04 14.54
C ALA A 57 1.36 1.59 15.02
N ALA A 58 0.59 0.65 14.47
CA ALA A 58 0.73 -0.78 14.76
C ALA A 58 2.00 -1.40 14.15
N GLY A 59 2.68 -0.72 13.22
CA GLY A 59 3.93 -1.19 12.61
C GLY A 59 3.83 -1.61 11.14
N VAL A 60 2.76 -1.21 10.44
CA VAL A 60 2.63 -1.38 8.98
C VAL A 60 3.50 -0.36 8.25
N ASP A 61 4.18 -0.78 7.22
CA ASP A 61 5.06 0.07 6.40
C ASP A 61 4.33 0.69 5.22
N VAL A 62 3.47 -0.07 4.56
CA VAL A 62 2.70 0.38 3.39
C VAL A 62 1.25 -0.07 3.52
N ILE A 63 0.33 0.85 3.26
CA ILE A 63 -1.10 0.55 3.16
C ILE A 63 -1.50 0.52 1.69
N THR A 64 -2.17 -0.56 1.27
CA THR A 64 -2.80 -0.71 -0.04
C THR A 64 -4.30 -0.54 0.06
N CYS A 65 -4.93 -0.10 -1.03
CA CYS A 65 -6.37 0.00 -1.18
C CYS A 65 -6.85 -0.62 -2.50
N GLY A 66 -8.15 -0.83 -2.62
CA GLY A 66 -8.83 -1.32 -3.81
C GLY A 66 -10.05 -0.49 -4.16
N ASP A 67 -11.19 -1.13 -4.46
CA ASP A 67 -12.40 -0.48 -4.95
C ASP A 67 -13.17 0.35 -3.91
N HIS A 68 -12.91 0.13 -2.62
CA HIS A 68 -13.46 0.95 -1.53
C HIS A 68 -12.66 2.23 -1.24
N LEU A 69 -11.67 2.55 -2.07
CA LEU A 69 -10.79 3.73 -1.90
C LEU A 69 -11.60 5.03 -1.71
N TRP A 70 -12.67 5.22 -2.48
CA TRP A 70 -13.45 6.45 -2.54
C TRP A 70 -14.65 6.49 -1.60
N ASP A 71 -14.82 5.48 -0.74
CA ASP A 71 -15.99 5.41 0.15
C ASP A 71 -15.91 6.41 1.31
N GLN A 72 -14.70 6.92 1.62
CA GLN A 72 -14.49 8.02 2.57
C GLN A 72 -13.89 9.23 1.85
N LYS A 73 -14.48 10.41 2.00
CA LYS A 73 -14.01 11.63 1.34
C LYS A 73 -12.63 12.07 1.78
N GLU A 74 -12.32 11.83 3.05
CA GLU A 74 -11.04 12.19 3.67
C GLU A 74 -9.84 11.43 3.10
N VAL A 75 -10.05 10.42 2.27
CA VAL A 75 -8.99 9.67 1.61
C VAL A 75 -8.11 10.55 0.71
N GLU A 76 -8.65 11.64 0.19
CA GLU A 76 -7.90 12.61 -0.61
C GLU A 76 -6.66 13.11 0.12
N ILE A 77 -6.74 13.31 1.44
CA ILE A 77 -5.61 13.73 2.29
C ILE A 77 -4.50 12.66 2.26
N LEU A 78 -4.87 11.38 2.36
CA LEU A 78 -3.89 10.28 2.30
C LEU A 78 -3.23 10.16 0.93
N LEU A 79 -4.01 10.37 -0.13
CA LEU A 79 -3.51 10.29 -1.51
C LEU A 79 -2.49 11.41 -1.81
N ASP A 80 -2.68 12.59 -1.21
CA ASP A 80 -1.82 13.75 -1.44
C ASP A 80 -0.60 13.78 -0.51
N GLU A 81 -0.74 13.34 0.75
CA GLU A 81 0.25 13.59 1.79
C GLU A 81 1.03 12.33 2.26
N GLU A 82 0.48 11.12 2.06
CA GLU A 82 1.11 9.90 2.58
C GLU A 82 1.75 9.04 1.46
N PRO A 83 3.07 9.10 1.28
CA PRO A 83 3.76 8.36 0.22
C PRO A 83 3.78 6.83 0.41
N ARG A 84 3.38 6.34 1.59
CA ARG A 84 3.26 4.91 1.88
C ARG A 84 1.83 4.39 1.73
N PHE A 85 0.93 5.25 1.23
CA PHE A 85 -0.45 4.90 0.90
C PHE A 85 -0.57 4.73 -0.61
N VAL A 86 -0.85 3.51 -1.08
CA VAL A 86 -0.85 3.19 -2.51
C VAL A 86 -2.21 2.69 -3.00
N ARG A 87 -2.78 3.43 -3.95
CA ARG A 87 -3.96 3.02 -4.69
C ARG A 87 -3.62 2.01 -5.79
N PRO A 88 -4.61 1.39 -6.45
CA PRO A 88 -4.33 0.58 -7.63
C PRO A 88 -3.64 1.38 -8.75
N VAL A 89 -2.53 0.85 -9.27
CA VAL A 89 -1.72 1.48 -10.33
C VAL A 89 -2.49 1.60 -11.64
N ASN A 90 -3.45 0.71 -11.85
CA ASN A 90 -4.27 0.65 -13.06
C ASN A 90 -5.55 1.52 -13.01
N TYR A 91 -5.63 2.48 -12.11
CA TYR A 91 -6.61 3.56 -12.21
C TYR A 91 -6.28 4.49 -13.38
N PRO A 92 -7.27 5.17 -13.98
CA PRO A 92 -7.05 6.08 -15.11
C PRO A 92 -5.97 7.12 -14.83
N ALA A 93 -5.28 7.54 -15.89
CA ALA A 93 -4.27 8.60 -15.80
C ALA A 93 -4.87 9.89 -15.20
N GLY A 94 -4.14 10.53 -14.30
CA GLY A 94 -4.58 11.73 -13.60
C GLY A 94 -5.37 11.45 -12.31
N THR A 95 -5.61 10.19 -11.93
CA THR A 95 -6.16 9.85 -10.62
C THR A 95 -5.17 10.29 -9.52
N PRO A 96 -5.62 11.01 -8.48
CA PRO A 96 -4.77 11.42 -7.36
C PRO A 96 -4.04 10.27 -6.67
N GLY A 97 -2.92 10.56 -6.04
CA GLY A 97 -2.10 9.58 -5.34
C GLY A 97 -1.25 8.72 -6.28
N GLN A 98 -0.56 7.76 -5.71
CA GLN A 98 0.39 6.89 -6.42
C GLN A 98 -0.02 5.41 -6.35
N GLY A 99 0.33 4.64 -7.40
CA GLY A 99 0.03 3.22 -7.50
C GLY A 99 1.14 2.32 -6.97
N SER A 100 2.27 2.92 -6.56
CA SER A 100 3.44 2.21 -6.07
C SER A 100 4.27 3.08 -5.14
N THR A 101 5.10 2.45 -4.31
CA THR A 101 6.06 3.15 -3.43
C THR A 101 7.30 2.29 -3.22
N VAL A 102 8.37 2.92 -2.71
CA VAL A 102 9.63 2.26 -2.40
C VAL A 102 9.96 2.42 -0.92
N ILE A 103 10.33 1.32 -0.28
CA ILE A 103 10.84 1.30 1.08
C ILE A 103 12.35 1.12 1.02
N GLU A 104 13.06 2.10 1.58
CA GLU A 104 14.51 2.05 1.72
C GLU A 104 14.89 2.08 3.20
N ARG A 105 15.73 1.13 3.61
CA ARG A 105 16.28 1.05 4.96
C ARG A 105 17.77 0.78 4.90
N ALA A 106 18.54 1.49 5.68
CA ALA A 106 20.00 1.32 5.74
C ALA A 106 20.37 -0.13 6.07
N GLY A 107 21.22 -0.72 5.22
CA GLY A 107 21.71 -2.09 5.40
C GLY A 107 20.71 -3.20 5.01
N GLN A 108 19.56 -2.84 4.43
CA GLN A 108 18.56 -3.80 3.94
C GLN A 108 18.32 -3.64 2.44
N PRO A 109 17.84 -4.68 1.76
CA PRO A 109 17.39 -4.56 0.38
C PRO A 109 16.24 -3.57 0.24
N THR A 110 16.27 -2.75 -0.79
CA THR A 110 15.15 -1.88 -1.18
C THR A 110 13.96 -2.72 -1.64
N VAL A 111 12.76 -2.35 -1.21
CA VAL A 111 11.51 -3.03 -1.55
C VAL A 111 10.57 -2.08 -2.28
N GLY A 112 10.22 -2.42 -3.52
CA GLY A 112 9.14 -1.77 -4.26
C GLY A 112 7.80 -2.46 -3.97
N VAL A 113 6.76 -1.68 -3.70
CA VAL A 113 5.38 -2.15 -3.54
C VAL A 113 4.55 -1.54 -4.65
N ILE A 114 3.97 -2.37 -5.52
CA ILE A 114 3.04 -1.97 -6.58
C ILE A 114 1.69 -2.58 -6.23
N ASN A 115 0.65 -1.75 -6.15
CA ASN A 115 -0.71 -2.20 -5.94
C ASN A 115 -1.45 -2.28 -7.29
N ALA A 116 -2.24 -3.31 -7.51
CA ALA A 116 -3.04 -3.46 -8.72
C ALA A 116 -4.39 -4.12 -8.40
N GLN A 117 -5.43 -3.70 -9.11
CA GLN A 117 -6.79 -4.20 -8.96
C GLN A 117 -7.21 -4.98 -10.20
N GLY A 118 -7.87 -6.13 -10.01
CA GLY A 118 -8.49 -6.86 -11.11
C GLY A 118 -9.69 -6.11 -11.71
N ASN A 119 -10.04 -6.39 -12.96
CA ASN A 119 -11.16 -5.71 -13.65
C ASN A 119 -12.46 -6.52 -13.63
N THR A 120 -12.40 -7.81 -13.31
CA THR A 120 -13.56 -8.71 -13.40
C THR A 120 -14.55 -8.38 -12.28
N PHE A 121 -15.79 -8.02 -12.66
CA PHE A 121 -16.88 -7.60 -11.77
C PHE A 121 -16.61 -6.35 -10.93
N MET A 122 -15.55 -5.59 -11.26
CA MET A 122 -15.24 -4.34 -10.55
C MET A 122 -15.97 -3.16 -11.16
N ARG A 123 -16.24 -2.15 -10.33
CA ARG A 123 -16.86 -0.89 -10.76
C ARG A 123 -15.81 0.04 -11.34
N GLY A 124 -16.20 0.83 -12.34
CA GLY A 124 -15.36 1.87 -12.94
C GLY A 124 -14.54 1.36 -14.12
N GLU A 125 -13.92 2.31 -14.80
CA GLU A 125 -13.00 2.06 -15.90
C GLU A 125 -11.58 1.90 -15.32
N LEU A 126 -11.04 0.70 -15.45
CA LEU A 126 -9.68 0.37 -15.02
C LEU A 126 -8.84 -0.04 -16.23
N ASP A 127 -7.61 0.40 -16.26
CA ASP A 127 -6.63 -0.08 -17.22
C ASP A 127 -6.28 -1.56 -16.98
N ASN A 128 -5.70 -2.20 -17.99
CA ASN A 128 -5.27 -3.60 -17.86
C ASN A 128 -4.19 -3.73 -16.77
N PRO A 129 -4.45 -4.46 -15.66
CA PRO A 129 -3.53 -4.53 -14.52
C PRO A 129 -2.17 -5.13 -14.89
N PHE A 130 -2.13 -6.11 -15.80
CA PHE A 130 -0.88 -6.72 -16.24
C PHE A 130 0.02 -5.73 -16.99
N ARG A 131 -0.57 -4.88 -17.83
CA ARG A 131 0.15 -3.84 -18.55
C ARG A 131 0.64 -2.77 -17.58
N SER A 132 -0.23 -2.26 -16.72
CA SER A 132 0.11 -1.19 -15.77
C SER A 132 1.21 -1.63 -14.79
N VAL A 133 1.15 -2.85 -14.24
CA VAL A 133 2.20 -3.39 -13.38
C VAL A 133 3.53 -3.53 -14.12
N LYS A 134 3.50 -4.00 -15.38
CA LYS A 134 4.71 -4.13 -16.19
C LYS A 134 5.37 -2.78 -16.45
N GLU A 135 4.58 -1.78 -16.87
CA GLU A 135 5.06 -0.42 -17.13
C GLU A 135 5.66 0.20 -15.86
N GLU A 136 4.98 0.09 -14.73
CA GLU A 136 5.43 0.60 -13.44
C GLU A 136 6.71 -0.09 -12.97
N SER A 137 6.81 -1.41 -13.09
CA SER A 137 8.01 -2.15 -12.69
C SER A 137 9.26 -1.79 -13.50
N VAL A 138 9.09 -1.45 -14.78
CA VAL A 138 10.18 -1.00 -15.65
C VAL A 138 10.69 0.38 -15.22
N SER A 139 9.80 1.29 -14.79
CA SER A 139 10.20 2.63 -14.32
C SER A 139 11.18 2.56 -13.15
N TYR A 140 10.96 1.66 -12.20
CA TYR A 140 11.85 1.43 -11.04
C TYR A 140 13.22 0.85 -11.44
N THR A 141 13.26 0.01 -12.47
CA THR A 141 14.53 -0.57 -12.96
C THR A 141 15.42 0.50 -13.57
N HIS A 142 14.85 1.48 -14.26
CA HIS A 142 15.58 2.59 -14.86
C HIS A 142 16.06 3.62 -13.83
N LEU A 143 15.29 3.91 -12.79
CA LEU A 143 15.72 4.80 -11.70
C LEU A 143 16.98 4.27 -11.01
N ARG A 144 17.06 2.98 -10.71
CA ARG A 144 18.26 2.35 -10.12
C ARG A 144 19.48 2.36 -11.03
N ALA A 145 19.32 2.25 -12.35
CA ALA A 145 20.44 2.28 -13.28
C ALA A 145 21.13 3.65 -13.30
N HIS A 146 20.42 4.74 -13.01
CA HIS A 146 20.98 6.10 -12.92
C HIS A 146 21.69 6.40 -11.59
N GLU A 147 21.33 5.73 -10.50
CA GLU A 147 21.99 5.91 -9.19
C GLU A 147 23.35 5.20 -9.10
N THR A 148 23.50 4.07 -9.80
CA THR A 148 24.77 3.30 -9.82
C THR A 148 25.87 3.95 -10.67
N VAL A 149 25.57 4.98 -11.46
CA VAL A 149 26.55 5.68 -12.33
C VAL A 149 27.16 6.92 -11.65
N ARG A 150 26.79 7.23 -10.42
CA ARG A 150 27.25 8.43 -9.66
C ARG A 150 28.26 8.14 -8.53
N ASN A 151 28.91 6.98 -8.53
CA ASN A 151 30.03 6.70 -7.62
C ASN A 151 31.32 6.49 -8.41
#